data_c02b2005885539c3ce65f5d331acfcc3
#
_entry.id   c02b2005885539c3ce65f5d331acfcc3
#
_cell.length_a   1.000
_cell.length_b   1.000
_cell.length_c   1.000
_cell.angle_alpha   90.00
_cell.angle_beta   90.00
_cell.angle_gamma   90.00
#
_symmetry.space_group_name_H-M   'P 1'
#
loop_
_entity.id
_entity.type
_entity.pdbx_description
1 polymer ?
#
loop_
_entity_poly.entity_id
_entity_poly.type
_entity_poly.pdbx_seq_one_letter_code
_entity_poly.pdbx_strand_id
1 'polypeptide(L)'
;MQANNNRRRNFLFWWRLANEMYIYGSKKQKKTGLWINRKLNSKFGIDIELRAVIGYGLDIPHHMGIVITKKARIGCNLSLKQNTTVGNKQGLKEDDFIIIGNNVDIGANTCIIGSITIGDNVTIGAMSFVNKSIPANSIYITKKTSEVIPVINHKKWD
;
A
#
# COMPACT_ATOMS: atom_id res chain seq x y z
N MET A 1 -3.50 -13.20 -20.49
CA MET A 1 -2.37 -13.03 -19.56
C MET A 1 -1.33 -11.97 -19.97
N GLN A 2 -0.94 -11.85 -21.24
CA GLN A 2 0.08 -10.88 -21.69
C GLN A 2 -0.29 -9.40 -21.49
N ALA A 3 -1.52 -8.98 -21.72
CA ALA A 3 -1.96 -7.59 -21.59
C ALA A 3 -1.86 -7.05 -20.15
N ASN A 4 -2.12 -7.91 -19.15
CA ASN A 4 -2.04 -7.51 -17.73
C ASN A 4 -0.58 -7.35 -17.26
N ASN A 5 0.33 -8.13 -17.82
CA ASN A 5 1.76 -8.04 -17.52
C ASN A 5 2.38 -6.73 -18.04
N ASN A 6 1.98 -6.29 -19.24
CA ASN A 6 2.42 -5.02 -19.81
C ASN A 6 1.89 -3.81 -19.02
N ARG A 7 0.64 -3.86 -18.54
CA ARG A 7 0.04 -2.80 -17.74
C ARG A 7 0.78 -2.61 -16.41
N ARG A 8 1.12 -3.72 -15.73
CA ARG A 8 1.87 -3.74 -14.47
C ARG A 8 3.29 -3.20 -14.65
N ARG A 9 4.02 -3.69 -15.66
CA ARG A 9 5.38 -3.22 -15.96
C ARG A 9 5.43 -1.73 -16.25
N ASN A 10 4.46 -1.21 -17.02
CA ASN A 10 4.36 0.20 -17.34
C ASN A 10 4.12 1.05 -16.09
N PHE A 11 3.21 0.65 -15.19
CA PHE A 11 2.99 1.38 -13.95
C PHE A 11 4.28 1.45 -13.11
N LEU A 12 4.90 0.31 -12.83
CA LEU A 12 6.09 0.23 -11.97
C LEU A 12 7.27 1.01 -12.55
N PHE A 13 7.49 0.93 -13.86
CA PHE A 13 8.57 1.69 -14.53
C PHE A 13 8.38 3.20 -14.35
N TRP A 14 7.19 3.71 -14.70
CA TRP A 14 6.93 5.14 -14.63
C TRP A 14 6.87 5.66 -13.19
N TRP A 15 6.35 4.87 -12.26
CA TRP A 15 6.36 5.26 -10.86
C TRP A 15 7.79 5.35 -10.29
N ARG A 16 8.65 4.36 -10.57
CA ARG A 16 10.04 4.40 -10.13
C ARG A 16 10.79 5.59 -10.72
N LEU A 17 10.62 5.85 -12.02
CA LEU A 17 11.21 7.01 -12.66
C LEU A 17 10.73 8.31 -12.00
N ALA A 18 9.44 8.45 -11.76
CA ALA A 18 8.87 9.61 -11.07
C ALA A 18 9.43 9.79 -9.66
N ASN A 19 9.60 8.68 -8.91
CA ASN A 19 10.15 8.68 -7.58
C ASN A 19 11.62 9.14 -7.56
N GLU A 20 12.46 8.60 -8.44
CA GLU A 20 13.85 9.02 -8.63
C GLU A 20 13.96 10.50 -8.99
N MET A 21 13.17 10.95 -9.97
CA MET A 21 13.14 12.37 -10.36
C MET A 21 12.71 13.27 -9.20
N TYR A 22 11.81 12.80 -8.34
CA TYR A 22 11.31 13.57 -7.20
C TYR A 22 12.31 13.64 -6.06
N ILE A 23 13.02 12.55 -5.78
CA ILE A 23 13.97 12.48 -4.66
C ILE A 23 15.28 13.20 -5.04
N TYR A 24 15.87 12.85 -6.17
CA TYR A 24 17.25 13.24 -6.53
C TYR A 24 17.33 14.29 -7.63
N GLY A 25 16.22 14.56 -8.31
CA GLY A 25 16.22 15.43 -9.47
C GLY A 25 16.28 16.94 -9.16
N SER A 26 16.55 17.72 -10.21
CA SER A 26 16.44 19.17 -10.21
C SER A 26 15.00 19.64 -9.96
N LYS A 27 14.79 20.94 -9.71
CA LYS A 27 13.44 21.53 -9.54
C LYS A 27 12.50 21.20 -10.71
N LYS A 28 13.02 21.19 -11.96
CA LYS A 28 12.26 20.79 -13.15
C LYS A 28 11.85 19.32 -13.12
N GLN A 29 12.80 18.43 -12.82
CA GLN A 29 12.55 16.99 -12.73
C GLN A 29 11.57 16.65 -11.61
N LYS A 30 11.65 17.31 -10.45
CA LYS A 30 10.67 17.14 -9.36
C LYS A 30 9.25 17.47 -9.79
N LYS A 31 9.05 18.56 -10.54
CA LYS A 31 7.74 18.92 -11.11
C LYS A 31 7.24 17.86 -12.10
N THR A 32 8.14 17.36 -12.96
CA THR A 32 7.81 16.28 -13.92
C THR A 32 7.45 14.99 -13.19
N GLY A 33 8.20 14.59 -12.16
CA GLY A 33 7.87 13.42 -11.32
C GLY A 33 6.49 13.50 -10.69
N LEU A 34 6.13 14.66 -10.12
CA LEU A 34 4.79 14.90 -9.58
C LEU A 34 3.70 14.78 -10.66
N TRP A 35 3.94 15.32 -11.85
CA TRP A 35 3.00 15.22 -12.96
C TRP A 35 2.81 13.77 -13.41
N ILE A 36 3.91 13.00 -13.57
CA ILE A 36 3.85 11.58 -13.91
C ILE A 36 3.03 10.84 -12.85
N ASN A 37 3.33 11.03 -11.55
CA ASN A 37 2.61 10.34 -10.47
C ASN A 37 1.11 10.61 -10.51
N ARG A 38 0.69 11.86 -10.70
CA ARG A 38 -0.73 12.22 -10.85
C ARG A 38 -1.40 11.51 -12.02
N LYS A 39 -0.71 11.40 -13.15
CA LYS A 39 -1.22 10.67 -14.33
C LYS A 39 -1.36 9.18 -14.06
N LEU A 40 -0.40 8.59 -13.33
CA LEU A 40 -0.46 7.20 -12.92
C LEU A 40 -1.64 6.94 -11.97
N ASN A 41 -1.81 7.80 -10.95
CA ASN A 41 -2.92 7.70 -10.00
C ASN A 41 -4.27 7.71 -10.73
N SER A 42 -4.48 8.67 -11.63
CA SER A 42 -5.73 8.76 -12.41
C SER A 42 -5.94 7.56 -13.34
N LYS A 43 -4.87 7.03 -13.96
CA LYS A 43 -4.97 5.95 -14.94
C LYS A 43 -5.16 4.58 -14.32
N PHE A 44 -4.53 4.33 -13.17
CA PHE A 44 -4.45 3.00 -12.57
C PHE A 44 -5.26 2.84 -11.28
N GLY A 45 -5.74 3.95 -10.68
CA GLY A 45 -6.42 3.89 -9.39
C GLY A 45 -5.51 3.45 -8.24
N ILE A 46 -4.21 3.79 -8.33
CA ILE A 46 -3.18 3.48 -7.35
C ILE A 46 -2.53 4.78 -6.90
N ASP A 47 -2.49 5.02 -5.60
CA ASP A 47 -1.81 6.17 -5.00
C ASP A 47 -0.61 5.72 -4.17
N ILE A 48 0.55 5.65 -4.79
CA ILE A 48 1.83 5.47 -4.10
C ILE A 48 2.51 6.83 -4.03
N GLU A 49 2.58 7.39 -2.82
CA GLU A 49 3.23 8.69 -2.63
C GLU A 49 4.71 8.63 -3.02
N LEU A 50 5.18 9.69 -3.69
CA LEU A 50 6.61 9.87 -3.94
C LEU A 50 7.33 10.02 -2.60
N ARG A 51 8.58 9.50 -2.49
CA ARG A 51 9.38 9.24 -1.29
C ARG A 51 9.06 7.95 -0.54
N ALA A 52 8.04 7.18 -0.90
CA ALA A 52 7.96 5.81 -0.45
C ALA A 52 9.21 5.05 -0.94
N VAL A 53 9.85 4.30 -0.06
CA VAL A 53 10.99 3.45 -0.40
C VAL A 53 10.48 2.03 -0.55
N ILE A 54 10.62 1.48 -1.76
CA ILE A 54 10.13 0.13 -2.07
C ILE A 54 11.22 -0.61 -2.84
N GLY A 55 11.66 -1.73 -2.30
CA GLY A 55 12.66 -2.61 -2.90
C GLY A 55 12.23 -3.17 -4.27
N TYR A 56 13.06 -3.99 -4.88
CA TYR A 56 12.71 -4.65 -6.13
C TYR A 56 11.66 -5.74 -5.91
N GLY A 57 11.06 -6.23 -7.00
CA GLY A 57 10.11 -7.35 -6.95
C GLY A 57 8.72 -6.96 -6.42
N LEU A 58 8.35 -5.68 -6.44
CA LEU A 58 6.97 -5.28 -6.14
C LEU A 58 6.00 -5.92 -7.14
N ASP A 59 5.05 -6.69 -6.63
CA ASP A 59 4.00 -7.34 -7.39
C ASP A 59 2.61 -6.80 -7.03
N ILE A 60 1.92 -6.26 -8.02
CA ILE A 60 0.55 -5.75 -7.89
C ILE A 60 -0.31 -6.45 -8.96
N PRO A 61 -0.90 -7.61 -8.66
CA PRO A 61 -1.70 -8.35 -9.64
C PRO A 61 -2.93 -7.59 -10.12
N HIS A 62 -3.55 -6.84 -9.22
CA HIS A 62 -4.77 -6.07 -9.47
C HIS A 62 -4.56 -4.59 -9.15
N HIS A 63 -4.52 -3.77 -10.19
CA HIS A 63 -4.27 -2.33 -10.09
C HIS A 63 -5.56 -1.59 -9.73
N MET A 64 -5.94 -1.57 -8.45
CA MET A 64 -7.14 -0.88 -7.98
C MET A 64 -7.05 -0.60 -6.48
N GLY A 65 -7.29 0.66 -6.10
CA GLY A 65 -7.49 1.05 -4.70
C GLY A 65 -6.29 0.86 -3.78
N ILE A 66 -5.07 0.85 -4.32
CA ILE A 66 -3.86 0.72 -3.50
C ILE A 66 -3.38 2.10 -3.09
N VAL A 67 -3.14 2.28 -1.79
CA VAL A 67 -2.61 3.51 -1.22
C VAL A 67 -1.36 3.19 -0.40
N ILE A 68 -0.24 3.86 -0.70
CA ILE A 68 1.01 3.72 0.06
C ILE A 68 1.57 5.10 0.39
N THR A 69 1.72 5.38 1.68
CA THR A 69 2.27 6.65 2.17
C THR A 69 3.78 6.78 1.90
N LYS A 70 4.26 8.02 1.77
CA LYS A 70 5.69 8.36 1.72
C LYS A 70 6.49 7.91 2.94
N LYS A 71 5.83 7.57 4.03
CA LYS A 71 6.46 7.05 5.26
C LYS A 71 6.71 5.53 5.19
N ALA A 72 6.30 4.86 4.13
CA ALA A 72 6.55 3.44 3.95
C ALA A 72 8.02 3.17 3.57
N ARG A 73 8.61 2.19 4.24
CA ARG A 73 9.94 1.63 3.99
C ARG A 73 9.75 0.12 3.78
N ILE A 74 9.78 -0.29 2.54
CA ILE A 74 9.38 -1.64 2.14
C ILE A 74 10.58 -2.34 1.50
N GLY A 75 10.84 -3.55 1.92
CA GLY A 75 11.89 -4.42 1.37
C GLY A 75 11.57 -4.96 -0.02
N CYS A 76 12.18 -6.08 -0.36
CA CYS A 76 12.06 -6.70 -1.67
C CYS A 76 10.92 -7.72 -1.72
N ASN A 77 10.41 -7.99 -2.92
CA ASN A 77 9.40 -9.02 -3.19
C ASN A 77 8.10 -8.83 -2.39
N LEU A 78 7.62 -7.59 -2.31
CA LEU A 78 6.29 -7.33 -1.75
C LEU A 78 5.21 -7.70 -2.77
N SER A 79 4.24 -8.51 -2.35
CA SER A 79 3.00 -8.77 -3.11
C SER A 79 1.83 -8.03 -2.45
N LEU A 80 1.15 -7.17 -3.23
CA LEU A 80 0.00 -6.39 -2.78
C LEU A 80 -1.24 -6.71 -3.63
N LYS A 81 -2.31 -7.11 -2.97
CA LYS A 81 -3.61 -7.26 -3.63
C LYS A 81 -4.37 -5.93 -3.62
N GLN A 82 -5.49 -5.88 -4.36
CA GLN A 82 -6.34 -4.69 -4.49
C GLN A 82 -6.88 -4.18 -3.14
N ASN A 83 -7.22 -2.88 -3.12
CA ASN A 83 -7.81 -2.19 -1.98
C ASN A 83 -6.96 -2.29 -0.69
N THR A 84 -5.64 -2.29 -0.84
CA THR A 84 -4.71 -2.32 0.29
C THR A 84 -4.24 -0.90 0.60
N THR A 85 -4.31 -0.53 1.88
CA THR A 85 -3.81 0.74 2.39
C THR A 85 -2.63 0.50 3.33
N VAL A 86 -1.51 1.16 3.03
CA VAL A 86 -0.36 1.32 3.93
C VAL A 86 -0.27 2.79 4.29
N GLY A 87 -0.81 3.17 5.44
CA GLY A 87 -1.08 4.55 5.79
C GLY A 87 -0.62 4.96 7.18
N ASN A 88 -0.59 6.27 7.40
CA ASN A 88 -0.18 6.87 8.66
C ASN A 88 -1.38 7.10 9.59
N LYS A 89 -1.14 7.08 10.90
CA LYS A 89 -1.99 7.79 11.87
C LYS A 89 -1.74 9.29 11.78
N GLN A 90 -2.74 10.11 12.10
CA GLN A 90 -2.52 11.55 12.34
C GLN A 90 -1.59 11.73 13.54
N GLY A 91 -0.72 12.76 13.49
CA GLY A 91 0.18 13.10 14.59
C GLY A 91 1.48 12.29 14.66
N LEU A 92 1.82 11.52 13.63
CA LEU A 92 3.12 10.84 13.56
C LEU A 92 4.28 11.85 13.48
N LYS A 93 5.35 11.57 14.22
CA LYS A 93 6.61 12.33 14.17
C LYS A 93 7.30 12.12 12.83
N GLU A 94 8.29 12.96 12.55
CA GLU A 94 9.01 12.92 11.27
C GLU A 94 9.73 11.58 11.05
N ASP A 95 10.19 10.93 12.11
CA ASP A 95 10.92 9.66 12.12
C ASP A 95 10.05 8.41 12.26
N ASP A 96 8.73 8.58 12.33
CA ASP A 96 7.80 7.46 12.39
C ASP A 96 7.60 6.86 11.01
N PHE A 97 8.03 5.61 10.81
CA PHE A 97 7.91 4.88 9.57
C PHE A 97 7.05 3.63 9.71
N ILE A 98 6.46 3.21 8.60
CA ILE A 98 5.92 1.87 8.45
C ILE A 98 6.99 1.05 7.76
N ILE A 99 7.52 0.06 8.46
CA ILE A 99 8.58 -0.80 7.95
C ILE A 99 7.96 -2.14 7.56
N ILE A 100 8.18 -2.56 6.31
CA ILE A 100 7.75 -3.88 5.82
C ILE A 100 9.00 -4.58 5.28
N GLY A 101 9.28 -5.75 5.77
CA GLY A 101 10.43 -6.56 5.40
C GLY A 101 10.37 -7.13 3.98
N ASN A 102 11.14 -8.16 3.73
CA ASN A 102 11.24 -8.85 2.45
C ASN A 102 10.24 -10.01 2.36
N ASN A 103 9.85 -10.38 1.13
CA ASN A 103 8.98 -11.53 0.85
C ASN A 103 7.66 -11.47 1.62
N VAL A 104 7.02 -10.30 1.66
CA VAL A 104 5.74 -10.10 2.35
C VAL A 104 4.60 -10.19 1.34
N ASP A 105 3.56 -10.98 1.67
CA ASP A 105 2.33 -11.08 0.87
C ASP A 105 1.15 -10.49 1.64
N ILE A 106 0.47 -9.50 1.05
CA ILE A 106 -0.62 -8.78 1.69
C ILE A 106 -1.92 -9.03 0.92
N GLY A 107 -2.86 -9.67 1.61
CA GLY A 107 -4.19 -9.98 1.09
C GLY A 107 -5.03 -8.74 0.78
N ALA A 108 -6.03 -8.91 -0.07
CA ALA A 108 -6.93 -7.84 -0.51
C ALA A 108 -7.71 -7.20 0.66
N ASN A 109 -8.10 -5.93 0.47
CA ASN A 109 -8.86 -5.16 1.46
C ASN A 109 -8.18 -5.06 2.83
N THR A 110 -6.85 -5.07 2.86
CA THR A 110 -6.06 -4.95 4.08
C THR A 110 -5.71 -3.49 4.36
N CYS A 111 -5.79 -3.11 5.63
CA CYS A 111 -5.42 -1.78 6.10
C CYS A 111 -4.30 -1.89 7.14
N ILE A 112 -3.13 -1.31 6.83
CA ILE A 112 -1.94 -1.29 7.68
C ILE A 112 -1.73 0.16 8.12
N ILE A 113 -1.86 0.45 9.41
CA ILE A 113 -1.88 1.82 9.93
C ILE A 113 -0.97 1.98 11.14
N GLY A 114 -0.11 2.97 11.11
CA GLY A 114 0.71 3.38 12.24
C GLY A 114 2.21 3.20 12.03
N SER A 115 3.00 3.58 13.03
CA SER A 115 4.45 3.35 13.06
C SER A 115 4.69 1.93 13.57
N ILE A 116 4.77 0.98 12.64
CA ILE A 116 4.88 -0.46 12.94
C ILE A 116 5.90 -1.13 12.04
N THR A 117 6.41 -2.26 12.49
CA THR A 117 7.33 -3.12 11.74
C THR A 117 6.67 -4.45 11.43
N ILE A 118 6.64 -4.82 10.15
CA ILE A 118 6.27 -6.15 9.66
C ILE A 118 7.57 -6.81 9.21
N GLY A 119 7.89 -7.95 9.81
CA GLY A 119 9.14 -8.68 9.52
C GLY A 119 9.15 -9.34 8.15
N ASP A 120 10.25 -10.03 7.86
CA ASP A 120 10.42 -10.77 6.62
C ASP A 120 9.52 -12.03 6.58
N ASN A 121 9.18 -12.50 5.38
CA ASN A 121 8.40 -13.72 5.15
C ASN A 121 7.05 -13.73 5.89
N VAL A 122 6.35 -12.60 5.90
CA VAL A 122 5.03 -12.47 6.54
C VAL A 122 3.93 -12.57 5.49
N THR A 123 2.91 -13.34 5.79
CA THR A 123 1.66 -13.37 5.03
C THR A 123 0.55 -12.72 5.84
N ILE A 124 -0.13 -11.71 5.27
CA ILE A 124 -1.28 -11.05 5.89
C ILE A 124 -2.53 -11.47 5.13
N GLY A 125 -3.43 -12.12 5.83
CA GLY A 125 -4.71 -12.55 5.28
C GLY A 125 -5.58 -11.37 4.81
N ALA A 126 -6.44 -11.61 3.83
CA ALA A 126 -7.34 -10.58 3.29
C ALA A 126 -8.26 -10.00 4.38
N MET A 127 -8.72 -8.75 4.14
CA MET A 127 -9.62 -8.02 5.04
C MET A 127 -9.05 -7.82 6.45
N SER A 128 -7.72 -7.75 6.58
CA SER A 128 -7.05 -7.55 7.86
C SER A 128 -6.89 -6.06 8.21
N PHE A 129 -7.00 -5.77 9.49
CA PHE A 129 -6.61 -4.48 10.05
C PHE A 129 -5.36 -4.66 10.92
N VAL A 130 -4.25 -4.07 10.50
CA VAL A 130 -2.94 -4.21 11.11
C VAL A 130 -2.50 -2.88 11.71
N ASN A 131 -2.47 -2.80 13.02
CA ASN A 131 -2.04 -1.62 13.77
C ASN A 131 -0.99 -1.93 14.84
N LYS A 132 -0.35 -3.09 14.73
CA LYS A 132 0.72 -3.59 15.61
C LYS A 132 1.78 -4.30 14.80
N SER A 133 3.02 -4.32 15.31
CA SER A 133 4.13 -5.02 14.66
C SER A 133 3.90 -6.52 14.58
N ILE A 134 4.41 -7.13 13.49
CA ILE A 134 4.29 -8.56 13.20
C ILE A 134 5.71 -9.12 13.09
N PRO A 135 6.08 -10.16 13.86
CA PRO A 135 7.39 -10.77 13.74
C PRO A 135 7.58 -11.47 12.39
N ALA A 136 8.84 -11.69 11.99
CA ALA A 136 9.16 -12.42 10.78
C ALA A 136 8.64 -13.87 10.80
N ASN A 137 8.50 -14.47 9.61
CA ASN A 137 8.06 -15.85 9.43
C ASN A 137 6.68 -16.15 10.05
N SER A 138 5.74 -15.23 9.91
CA SER A 138 4.43 -15.30 10.56
C SER A 138 3.28 -15.18 9.56
N ILE A 139 2.15 -15.76 9.91
CA ILE A 139 0.87 -15.53 9.22
C ILE A 139 -0.02 -14.70 10.15
N TYR A 140 -0.45 -13.53 9.65
CA TYR A 140 -1.38 -12.67 10.38
C TYR A 140 -2.79 -12.82 9.80
N ILE A 141 -3.73 -13.20 10.65
CA ILE A 141 -5.14 -13.37 10.28
C ILE A 141 -6.00 -12.60 11.27
N THR A 142 -6.89 -11.76 10.75
CA THR A 142 -7.94 -11.12 11.57
C THR A 142 -9.10 -12.09 11.69
N LYS A 143 -9.34 -12.61 12.90
CA LYS A 143 -10.56 -13.36 13.19
C LYS A 143 -11.73 -12.38 13.28
N LYS A 144 -12.76 -12.59 12.48
CA LYS A 144 -14.00 -11.79 12.51
C LYS A 144 -15.12 -12.65 13.03
N THR A 145 -15.82 -12.14 14.04
CA THR A 145 -17.12 -12.66 14.45
C THR A 145 -18.21 -11.79 13.83
N SER A 146 -19.22 -12.42 13.22
CA SER A 146 -20.38 -11.71 12.70
C SER A 146 -21.51 -11.83 13.71
N GLU A 147 -22.16 -10.74 14.01
CA GLU A 147 -23.32 -10.69 14.89
C GLU A 147 -24.51 -10.08 14.13
N VAL A 148 -25.68 -10.68 14.28
CA VAL A 148 -26.92 -10.12 13.74
C VAL A 148 -27.71 -9.56 14.91
N ILE A 149 -27.87 -8.23 14.93
CA ILE A 149 -28.58 -7.52 15.98
C ILE A 149 -29.93 -7.07 15.44
N PRO A 150 -31.07 -7.43 16.10
CA PRO A 150 -32.38 -6.95 15.70
C PRO A 150 -32.46 -5.42 15.80
N VAL A 151 -33.01 -4.76 14.81
CA VAL A 151 -33.28 -3.32 14.87
C VAL A 151 -34.60 -3.10 15.61
N ILE A 152 -34.53 -2.55 16.80
CA ILE A 152 -35.68 -2.30 17.68
C ILE A 152 -36.51 -1.09 17.21
N ASN A 153 -35.91 -0.13 16.48
CA ASN A 153 -36.59 1.07 15.98
C ASN A 153 -36.15 1.37 14.54
N HIS A 154 -37.03 1.12 13.57
CA HIS A 154 -36.85 1.65 12.23
C HIS A 154 -37.22 3.14 12.21
N LYS A 155 -36.23 4.05 12.07
CA LYS A 155 -36.53 5.36 11.47
C LYS A 155 -36.86 5.11 10.01
N LYS A 156 -38.13 5.29 9.62
CA LYS A 156 -38.50 5.44 8.22
C LYS A 156 -37.77 6.68 7.69
N TRP A 157 -37.02 6.49 6.61
CA TRP A 157 -36.50 7.59 5.81
C TRP A 157 -37.65 8.00 4.91
N ASP A 158 -38.30 9.15 5.20
CA ASP A 158 -39.24 9.81 4.30
C ASP A 158 -38.46 10.57 3.22
#